data_d67065fed336bfb7918b179a8180c50b
#
_entry.id   d67065fed336bfb7918b179a8180c50b
#
_cell.length_a   1.000
_cell.length_b   1.000
_cell.length_c   1.000
_cell.angle_alpha   90.00
_cell.angle_beta   90.00
_cell.angle_gamma   90.00
#
_symmetry.space_group_name_H-M   'P 1'
#
loop_
_entity.id
_entity.type
_entity.pdbx_description
1 polymer ?
#
loop_
_entity_poly.entity_id
_entity_poly.type
_entity_poly.pdbx_seq_one_letter_code
_entity_poly.pdbx_strand_id
1 'polypeptide(L)'
;METSSRGDADRDDADRDGSARDGSGRAGVALFVDGPNVLRAEFDVDLDDVREAAEAAGRLVTTRLYLDEHATPGLIQAAEARGFEVIVTSGDVDVKLAVDAVRFAVEERMATLAIASRDTDFKPVLETANGYGIRTLAIAPGEFGRSDALRNAASDSVTLDGDVDGGAGDRGNAESNDASGGDEGNGSRGGADDGDDHHD
;
A
#
# COMPACT_ATOMS: atom_id res chain seq x y z
N MET A 1 -44.95 47.32 -29.37
CA MET A 1 -44.43 46.43 -30.38
C MET A 1 -43.09 45.95 -29.88
N GLU A 2 -43.09 44.87 -29.21
CA GLU A 2 -42.80 43.47 -29.62
C GLU A 2 -41.43 43.40 -30.31
N THR A 3 -40.51 42.61 -29.91
CA THR A 3 -40.56 41.15 -29.79
C THR A 3 -39.43 40.62 -28.91
N SER A 4 -39.84 39.67 -28.12
CA SER A 4 -39.08 38.63 -27.45
C SER A 4 -38.16 37.88 -28.41
N SER A 5 -36.94 37.54 -27.99
CA SER A 5 -36.28 36.32 -28.46
C SER A 5 -35.41 35.70 -27.36
N ARG A 6 -35.83 34.52 -26.98
CA ARG A 6 -35.12 33.58 -26.15
C ARG A 6 -33.95 33.02 -26.95
N GLY A 7 -32.78 32.99 -26.34
CA GLY A 7 -31.63 32.25 -26.83
C GLY A 7 -31.24 31.21 -25.76
N ASP A 8 -31.33 29.96 -26.15
CA ASP A 8 -31.03 28.76 -25.41
C ASP A 8 -29.65 28.80 -24.77
N ALA A 9 -29.59 28.36 -23.53
CA ALA A 9 -28.37 28.08 -22.82
C ALA A 9 -27.85 26.70 -23.26
N ASP A 10 -26.81 26.67 -24.07
CA ASP A 10 -25.96 25.52 -24.25
C ASP A 10 -25.23 25.25 -22.94
N ARG A 11 -25.61 24.14 -22.32
CA ARG A 11 -24.89 23.56 -21.20
C ARG A 11 -23.75 22.74 -21.79
N ASP A 12 -22.58 23.32 -21.82
CA ASP A 12 -21.35 22.58 -21.97
C ASP A 12 -21.17 21.71 -20.73
N ASP A 13 -21.36 20.41 -20.90
CA ASP A 13 -20.88 19.39 -20.00
C ASP A 13 -19.36 19.40 -20.05
N ALA A 14 -18.75 20.22 -19.21
CA ALA A 14 -17.33 20.19 -18.99
C ALA A 14 -17.00 18.93 -18.17
N ASP A 15 -16.27 18.07 -18.82
CA ASP A 15 -15.60 16.88 -18.31
C ASP A 15 -15.15 17.04 -16.86
N ARG A 16 -15.76 16.24 -15.99
CA ARG A 16 -15.30 16.06 -14.62
C ARG A 16 -14.04 15.20 -14.67
N ASP A 17 -12.91 15.86 -14.88
CA ASP A 17 -11.62 15.34 -14.47
C ASP A 17 -11.67 15.15 -12.95
N GLY A 18 -11.77 13.89 -12.53
CA GLY A 18 -11.89 13.46 -11.15
C GLY A 18 -10.58 13.55 -10.38
N SER A 19 -9.92 14.71 -10.46
CA SER A 19 -8.83 15.07 -9.57
C SER A 19 -9.43 15.31 -8.18
N ALA A 20 -9.34 14.32 -7.30
CA ALA A 20 -9.72 14.43 -5.92
C ALA A 20 -8.86 15.51 -5.23
N ARG A 21 -9.33 16.74 -5.28
CA ARG A 21 -8.85 17.80 -4.39
C ARG A 21 -9.52 17.57 -3.06
N ASP A 22 -8.74 17.14 -2.04
CA ASP A 22 -9.22 17.34 -0.69
C ASP A 22 -9.44 18.84 -0.48
N GLY A 23 -10.37 19.22 0.39
CA GLY A 23 -10.72 20.63 0.62
C GLY A 23 -9.59 21.50 1.19
N SER A 24 -8.35 20.97 1.31
CA SER A 24 -7.15 21.63 1.86
C SER A 24 -6.30 22.33 0.80
N GLY A 25 -6.58 22.14 -0.50
CA GLY A 25 -5.75 22.67 -1.59
C GLY A 25 -4.48 21.86 -1.87
N ARG A 26 -4.22 20.80 -1.12
CA ARG A 26 -3.16 19.84 -1.36
C ARG A 26 -3.50 18.99 -2.57
N ALA A 27 -2.52 18.58 -3.35
CA ALA A 27 -2.77 17.81 -4.55
C ALA A 27 -1.79 16.65 -4.68
N GLY A 28 -2.31 15.46 -5.01
CA GLY A 28 -1.55 14.31 -5.45
C GLY A 28 -0.92 13.49 -4.34
N VAL A 29 -0.22 12.45 -4.78
CA VAL A 29 0.43 11.44 -3.95
C VAL A 29 1.93 11.67 -3.96
N ALA A 30 2.57 11.69 -2.79
CA ALA A 30 4.01 11.61 -2.65
C ALA A 30 4.39 10.19 -2.25
N LEU A 31 5.14 9.51 -3.11
CA LEU A 31 5.59 8.13 -2.93
C LEU A 31 7.04 8.11 -2.43
N PHE A 32 7.27 7.43 -1.31
CA PHE A 32 8.56 7.19 -0.69
C PHE A 32 8.81 5.68 -0.61
N VAL A 33 9.87 5.20 -1.24
CA VAL A 33 10.19 3.77 -1.36
C VAL A 33 11.47 3.47 -0.59
N ASP A 34 11.38 2.55 0.33
CA ASP A 34 12.47 1.96 1.06
C ASP A 34 13.09 0.83 0.23
N GLY A 35 14.11 1.17 -0.57
CA GLY A 35 14.71 0.23 -1.52
C GLY A 35 15.25 -1.05 -0.87
N PRO A 36 16.05 -1.00 0.20
CA PRO A 36 16.54 -2.19 0.89
C PRO A 36 15.46 -3.13 1.40
N ASN A 37 14.29 -2.61 1.72
CA ASN A 37 13.17 -3.41 2.23
C ASN A 37 12.19 -3.88 1.14
N VAL A 38 12.13 -3.20 0.00
CA VAL A 38 11.18 -3.50 -1.08
C VAL A 38 11.82 -4.31 -2.20
N LEU A 39 13.03 -3.93 -2.63
CA LEU A 39 13.71 -4.52 -3.78
C LEU A 39 14.51 -5.76 -3.41
N ARG A 40 13.86 -6.71 -2.75
CA ARG A 40 14.44 -8.01 -2.41
C ARG A 40 13.95 -9.06 -3.38
N ALA A 41 14.86 -9.90 -3.84
CA ALA A 41 14.54 -10.99 -4.78
C ALA A 41 13.45 -11.95 -4.26
N GLU A 42 13.25 -12.00 -2.96
CA GLU A 42 12.23 -12.85 -2.32
C GLU A 42 10.79 -12.37 -2.52
N PHE A 43 10.58 -11.09 -2.92
CA PHE A 43 9.24 -10.53 -3.07
C PHE A 43 8.72 -10.54 -4.51
N ASP A 44 9.60 -10.72 -5.49
CA ASP A 44 9.25 -10.66 -6.91
C ASP A 44 8.43 -9.40 -7.27
N VAL A 45 8.77 -8.28 -6.65
CA VAL A 45 8.13 -6.97 -6.79
C VAL A 45 9.12 -6.01 -7.42
N ASP A 46 8.69 -5.25 -8.41
CA ASP A 46 9.50 -4.24 -9.03
C ASP A 46 9.03 -2.80 -8.72
N LEU A 47 9.76 -1.82 -9.25
CA LEU A 47 9.44 -0.40 -9.05
C LEU A 47 8.19 0.04 -9.81
N ASP A 48 7.82 -0.66 -10.88
CA ASP A 48 6.63 -0.34 -11.66
C ASP A 48 5.38 -0.77 -10.88
N ASP A 49 5.40 -1.93 -10.18
CA ASP A 49 4.33 -2.39 -9.28
C ASP A 49 4.06 -1.40 -8.14
N VAL A 50 5.15 -0.95 -7.50
CA VAL A 50 5.07 0.03 -6.40
C VAL A 50 4.48 1.35 -6.89
N ARG A 51 4.90 1.78 -8.07
CA ARG A 51 4.43 3.01 -8.69
C ARG A 51 2.94 2.91 -9.04
N GLU A 52 2.51 1.82 -9.68
CA GLU A 52 1.12 1.58 -10.05
C GLU A 52 0.20 1.58 -8.83
N ALA A 53 0.61 0.91 -7.75
CA ALA A 53 -0.14 0.93 -6.49
C ALA A 53 -0.32 2.34 -5.92
N ALA A 54 0.69 3.19 -6.02
CA ALA A 54 0.60 4.57 -5.56
C ALA A 54 -0.24 5.45 -6.52
N GLU A 55 -0.16 5.21 -7.83
CA GLU A 55 -0.96 5.92 -8.85
C GLU A 55 -2.46 5.62 -8.72
N ALA A 56 -2.82 4.43 -8.26
CA ALA A 56 -4.20 4.08 -7.95
C ALA A 56 -4.82 4.96 -6.84
N ALA A 57 -4.00 5.51 -5.95
CA ALA A 57 -4.44 6.46 -4.91
C ALA A 57 -4.50 7.92 -5.40
N GLY A 58 -3.97 8.22 -6.59
CA GLY A 58 -4.00 9.54 -7.20
C GLY A 58 -2.74 9.90 -8.00
N ARG A 59 -2.73 11.07 -8.60
CA ARG A 59 -1.60 11.54 -9.41
C ARG A 59 -0.34 11.70 -8.57
N LEU A 60 0.76 11.09 -8.97
CA LEU A 60 2.06 11.26 -8.32
C LEU A 60 2.58 12.69 -8.50
N VAL A 61 2.98 13.33 -7.40
CA VAL A 61 3.62 14.65 -7.35
C VAL A 61 5.08 14.56 -6.96
N THR A 62 5.45 13.47 -6.29
CA THR A 62 6.81 13.15 -5.90
C THR A 62 6.96 11.64 -5.85
N THR A 63 8.08 11.13 -6.38
CA THR A 63 8.39 9.70 -6.37
C THR A 63 9.85 9.55 -6.01
N ARG A 64 10.14 9.02 -4.82
CA ARG A 64 11.49 8.90 -4.26
C ARG A 64 11.82 7.47 -3.92
N LEU A 65 13.02 7.04 -4.35
CA LEU A 65 13.62 5.77 -3.96
C LEU A 65 14.83 6.03 -3.07
N TYR A 66 14.83 5.46 -1.88
CA TYR A 66 15.92 5.56 -0.92
C TYR A 66 16.76 4.29 -0.97
N LEU A 67 18.06 4.46 -1.11
CA LEU A 67 19.03 3.39 -1.24
C LEU A 67 20.24 3.62 -0.31
N ASP A 68 20.89 2.55 0.06
CA ASP A 68 22.17 2.60 0.75
C ASP A 68 23.34 2.80 -0.22
N GLU A 69 24.55 2.96 0.32
CA GLU A 69 25.78 3.18 -0.43
C GLU A 69 26.21 1.98 -1.30
N HIS A 70 25.56 0.81 -1.14
CA HIS A 70 25.85 -0.39 -1.92
C HIS A 70 25.00 -0.48 -3.19
N ALA A 71 24.12 0.49 -3.43
CA ALA A 71 23.29 0.55 -4.62
C ALA A 71 24.14 0.56 -5.90
N THR A 72 23.80 -0.33 -6.82
CA THR A 72 24.52 -0.43 -8.09
C THR A 72 24.16 0.72 -9.03
N PRO A 73 25.11 1.21 -9.87
CA PRO A 73 24.79 2.22 -10.88
C PRO A 73 23.64 1.80 -11.82
N GLY A 74 23.52 0.50 -12.11
CA GLY A 74 22.45 -0.04 -12.95
C GLY A 74 21.07 0.10 -12.30
N LEU A 75 20.96 -0.13 -10.99
CA LEU A 75 19.72 0.07 -10.24
C LEU A 75 19.32 1.55 -10.22
N ILE A 76 20.29 2.43 -9.95
CA ILE A 76 20.04 3.87 -9.94
C ILE A 76 19.51 4.33 -11.30
N GLN A 77 20.20 3.98 -12.38
CA GLN A 77 19.78 4.34 -13.75
C GLN A 77 18.40 3.77 -14.11
N ALA A 78 18.12 2.53 -13.71
CA ALA A 78 16.83 1.90 -13.94
C ALA A 78 15.68 2.60 -13.20
N ALA A 79 15.93 3.04 -11.97
CA ALA A 79 14.96 3.79 -11.17
C ALA A 79 14.72 5.20 -11.72
N GLU A 80 15.80 5.92 -12.09
CA GLU A 80 15.70 7.24 -12.73
C GLU A 80 14.93 7.18 -14.05
N ALA A 81 15.16 6.14 -14.87
CA ALA A 81 14.43 5.93 -16.11
C ALA A 81 12.92 5.72 -15.90
N ARG A 82 12.51 5.26 -14.71
CA ARG A 82 11.12 5.11 -14.29
C ARG A 82 10.56 6.35 -13.59
N GLY A 83 11.35 7.42 -13.53
CA GLY A 83 10.92 8.70 -12.95
C GLY A 83 11.05 8.79 -11.43
N PHE A 84 11.87 7.94 -10.81
CA PHE A 84 12.20 8.08 -9.39
C PHE A 84 13.34 9.10 -9.20
N GLU A 85 13.18 9.98 -8.23
CA GLU A 85 14.29 10.72 -7.62
C GLU A 85 15.03 9.74 -6.69
N VAL A 86 16.25 9.35 -7.06
CA VAL A 86 17.04 8.38 -6.27
C VAL A 86 17.87 9.11 -5.23
N ILE A 87 17.73 8.70 -3.97
CA ILE A 87 18.44 9.25 -2.83
C ILE A 87 19.32 8.15 -2.24
N VAL A 88 20.63 8.29 -2.42
CA VAL A 88 21.62 7.38 -1.83
C VAL A 88 22.14 8.00 -0.53
N THR A 89 22.14 7.22 0.55
CA THR A 89 22.67 7.65 1.85
C THR A 89 23.74 6.68 2.36
N SER A 90 24.76 7.23 3.03
CA SER A 90 25.76 6.43 3.76
C SER A 90 25.35 6.15 5.20
N GLY A 91 24.22 6.69 5.64
CA GLY A 91 23.61 6.40 6.95
C GLY A 91 22.39 5.50 6.81
N ASP A 92 21.59 5.44 7.86
CA ASP A 92 20.37 4.66 7.87
C ASP A 92 19.35 5.21 6.85
N VAL A 93 18.97 4.34 5.92
CA VAL A 93 17.98 4.64 4.86
C VAL A 93 16.65 5.03 5.48
N ASP A 94 16.21 4.27 6.50
CA ASP A 94 14.94 4.45 7.19
C ASP A 94 14.85 5.83 7.85
N VAL A 95 15.91 6.25 8.53
CA VAL A 95 15.99 7.57 9.16
C VAL A 95 15.91 8.68 8.12
N LYS A 96 16.62 8.53 7.00
CA LYS A 96 16.59 9.53 5.92
C LYS A 96 15.22 9.64 5.29
N LEU A 97 14.59 8.51 4.97
CA LEU A 97 13.24 8.45 4.43
C LEU A 97 12.24 9.06 5.41
N ALA A 98 12.28 8.65 6.69
CA ALA A 98 11.36 9.15 7.71
C ALA A 98 11.42 10.68 7.87
N VAL A 99 12.63 11.24 7.93
CA VAL A 99 12.83 12.69 8.05
C VAL A 99 12.28 13.44 6.83
N ASP A 100 12.56 12.94 5.62
CA ASP A 100 12.07 13.56 4.40
C ASP A 100 10.53 13.47 4.30
N ALA A 101 9.95 12.31 4.60
CA ALA A 101 8.51 12.12 4.58
C ALA A 101 7.77 13.05 5.56
N VAL A 102 8.26 13.15 6.80
CA VAL A 102 7.70 14.07 7.81
C VAL A 102 7.85 15.52 7.36
N ARG A 103 9.02 15.92 6.81
CA ARG A 103 9.21 17.27 6.30
C ARG A 103 8.23 17.61 5.20
N PHE A 104 7.99 16.71 4.24
CA PHE A 104 7.00 16.89 3.19
C PHE A 104 5.58 17.03 3.78
N ALA A 105 5.27 16.23 4.80
CA ALA A 105 3.98 16.33 5.49
C ALA A 105 3.79 17.69 6.18
N VAL A 106 4.80 18.17 6.90
CA VAL A 106 4.77 19.48 7.58
C VAL A 106 4.66 20.63 6.59
N GLU A 107 5.35 20.54 5.44
CA GLU A 107 5.28 21.54 4.36
C GLU A 107 3.97 21.45 3.55
N GLU A 108 3.07 20.51 3.89
CA GLU A 108 1.76 20.31 3.24
C GLU A 108 1.84 20.13 1.72
N ARG A 109 2.85 19.43 1.23
CA ARG A 109 3.17 19.32 -0.20
C ARG A 109 2.39 18.24 -0.94
N MET A 110 1.57 17.42 -0.23
CA MET A 110 0.80 16.32 -0.81
C MET A 110 -0.56 16.17 -0.14
N ALA A 111 -1.49 15.53 -0.83
CA ALA A 111 -2.77 15.08 -0.26
C ALA A 111 -2.64 13.69 0.39
N THR A 112 -1.80 12.84 -0.20
CA THR A 112 -1.56 11.47 0.28
C THR A 112 -0.05 11.21 0.37
N LEU A 113 0.40 10.69 1.51
CA LEU A 113 1.73 10.13 1.71
C LEU A 113 1.66 8.62 1.53
N ALA A 114 2.35 8.10 0.51
CA ALA A 114 2.52 6.67 0.29
C ALA A 114 3.92 6.24 0.73
N ILE A 115 4.02 5.21 1.57
CA ILE A 115 5.28 4.59 1.98
C ILE A 115 5.26 3.14 1.55
N ALA A 116 6.24 2.74 0.73
CA ALA A 116 6.48 1.37 0.36
C ALA A 116 7.63 0.82 1.24
N SER A 117 7.28 0.00 2.21
CA SER A 117 8.20 -0.70 3.12
C SER A 117 7.44 -1.77 3.91
N ARG A 118 8.17 -2.68 4.52
CA ARG A 118 7.68 -3.63 5.53
C ARG A 118 8.07 -3.25 6.96
N ASP A 119 8.89 -2.22 7.12
CA ASP A 119 9.45 -1.84 8.41
C ASP A 119 8.43 -1.11 9.28
N THR A 120 8.20 -1.66 10.47
CA THR A 120 7.28 -1.09 11.46
C THR A 120 7.73 0.27 12.00
N ASP A 121 8.99 0.62 11.84
CA ASP A 121 9.57 1.87 12.33
C ASP A 121 9.01 3.09 11.57
N PHE A 122 8.38 2.88 10.42
CA PHE A 122 7.64 3.94 9.71
C PHE A 122 6.24 4.24 10.27
N LYS A 123 5.75 3.46 11.24
CA LYS A 123 4.46 3.73 11.89
C LYS A 123 4.35 5.17 12.43
N PRO A 124 5.34 5.73 13.15
CA PRO A 124 5.28 7.11 13.63
C PRO A 124 5.19 8.15 12.50
N VAL A 125 5.77 7.85 11.33
CA VAL A 125 5.70 8.73 10.15
C VAL A 125 4.27 8.82 9.63
N LEU A 126 3.59 7.67 9.49
CA LEU A 126 2.20 7.60 9.05
C LEU A 126 1.26 8.30 10.06
N GLU A 127 1.43 8.03 11.36
CA GLU A 127 0.66 8.66 12.43
C GLU A 127 0.85 10.19 12.43
N THR A 128 2.08 10.66 12.21
CA THR A 128 2.38 12.09 12.12
C THR A 128 1.68 12.72 10.91
N ALA A 129 1.78 12.12 9.74
CA ALA A 129 1.13 12.62 8.53
C ALA A 129 -0.40 12.67 8.69
N ASN A 130 -1.00 11.63 9.28
CA ASN A 130 -2.43 11.62 9.62
C ASN A 130 -2.79 12.76 10.58
N GLY A 131 -1.93 13.07 11.56
CA GLY A 131 -2.10 14.19 12.48
C GLY A 131 -2.13 15.57 11.79
N TYR A 132 -1.45 15.69 10.64
CA TYR A 132 -1.50 16.87 9.77
C TYR A 132 -2.65 16.83 8.76
N GLY A 133 -3.56 15.86 8.85
CA GLY A 133 -4.70 15.70 7.94
C GLY A 133 -4.32 15.24 6.54
N ILE A 134 -3.16 14.59 6.40
CA ILE A 134 -2.69 13.97 5.14
C ILE A 134 -3.13 12.51 5.17
N ARG A 135 -3.75 12.04 4.09
CA ARG A 135 -4.04 10.62 3.94
C ARG A 135 -2.75 9.84 3.84
N THR A 136 -2.73 8.63 4.35
CA THR A 136 -1.56 7.77 4.30
C THR A 136 -1.88 6.45 3.63
N LEU A 137 -0.94 5.94 2.82
CA LEU A 137 -1.02 4.67 2.14
C LEU A 137 0.23 3.84 2.49
N ALA A 138 0.02 2.67 3.08
CA ALA A 138 1.09 1.69 3.28
C ALA A 138 1.10 0.69 2.12
N ILE A 139 2.24 0.54 1.44
CA ILE A 139 2.43 -0.41 0.34
C ILE A 139 3.41 -1.49 0.83
N ALA A 140 2.93 -2.73 0.94
CA ALA A 140 3.73 -3.86 1.37
C ALA A 140 4.23 -4.68 0.17
N PRO A 141 5.53 -5.04 0.12
CA PRO A 141 6.07 -5.87 -0.94
C PRO A 141 5.74 -7.36 -0.70
N GLY A 142 4.58 -7.80 -1.17
CA GLY A 142 4.10 -9.16 -1.00
C GLY A 142 3.54 -9.48 0.41
N GLU A 143 2.89 -10.63 0.54
CA GLU A 143 2.26 -11.04 1.81
C GLU A 143 3.27 -11.22 2.95
N PHE A 144 4.45 -11.77 2.66
CA PHE A 144 5.52 -11.93 3.64
C PHE A 144 6.16 -10.59 4.05
N GLY A 145 6.02 -9.56 3.23
CA GLY A 145 6.46 -8.19 3.52
C GLY A 145 5.41 -7.33 4.20
N ARG A 146 4.22 -7.89 4.50
CA ARG A 146 3.12 -7.14 5.11
C ARG A 146 3.36 -6.92 6.59
N SER A 147 3.30 -5.67 6.99
CA SER A 147 3.32 -5.26 8.40
C SER A 147 1.91 -4.86 8.85
N ASP A 148 1.33 -5.61 9.78
CA ASP A 148 0.03 -5.26 10.36
C ASP A 148 0.09 -3.94 11.13
N ALA A 149 1.24 -3.59 11.69
CA ALA A 149 1.44 -2.32 12.38
C ALA A 149 1.36 -1.13 11.42
N LEU A 150 1.99 -1.22 10.24
CA LEU A 150 1.90 -0.18 9.19
C LEU A 150 0.49 -0.10 8.63
N ARG A 151 -0.10 -1.25 8.32
CA ARG A 151 -1.48 -1.32 7.80
C ARG A 151 -2.49 -0.66 8.74
N ASN A 152 -2.36 -0.91 10.03
CA ASN A 152 -3.28 -0.35 11.03
C ASN A 152 -3.02 1.15 11.31
N ALA A 153 -1.82 1.65 11.05
CA ALA A 153 -1.47 3.06 11.21
C ALA A 153 -1.82 3.92 9.99
N ALA A 154 -1.89 3.30 8.81
CA ALA A 154 -2.22 3.98 7.56
C ALA A 154 -3.73 4.19 7.40
N SER A 155 -4.11 5.19 6.61
CA SER A 155 -5.52 5.40 6.19
C SER A 155 -5.98 4.29 5.24
N ASP A 156 -5.07 3.84 4.36
CA ASP A 156 -5.28 2.76 3.39
C ASP A 156 -4.02 1.89 3.30
N SER A 157 -4.17 0.66 2.83
CA SER A 157 -3.02 -0.24 2.61
C SER A 157 -3.21 -1.13 1.39
N VAL A 158 -2.12 -1.39 0.69
CA VAL A 158 -2.04 -2.31 -0.46
C VAL A 158 -0.91 -3.32 -0.20
N THR A 159 -1.16 -4.57 -0.53
CA THR A 159 -0.14 -5.60 -0.59
C THR A 159 0.11 -5.90 -2.07
N LEU A 160 1.35 -5.82 -2.51
CA LEU A 160 1.74 -6.19 -3.86
C LEU A 160 1.87 -7.71 -3.91
N ASP A 161 1.17 -8.32 -4.82
CA ASP A 161 1.37 -9.74 -5.14
C ASP A 161 2.45 -9.79 -6.22
N GLY A 162 3.60 -10.39 -5.93
CA GLY A 162 4.57 -10.70 -6.98
C GLY A 162 3.86 -11.52 -8.06
N ASP A 163 4.20 -11.30 -9.33
CA ASP A 163 3.59 -11.97 -10.48
C ASP A 163 3.53 -13.49 -10.29
N VAL A 164 2.42 -13.98 -9.74
CA VAL A 164 2.04 -15.37 -9.91
C VAL A 164 1.48 -15.47 -11.33
N ASP A 165 2.35 -15.88 -12.25
CA ASP A 165 2.06 -16.14 -13.65
C ASP A 165 0.62 -16.62 -13.86
N GLY A 166 -0.15 -15.81 -14.56
CA GLY A 166 -1.46 -15.97 -15.16
C GLY A 166 -2.30 -17.20 -14.80
N GLY A 167 -3.01 -17.16 -13.69
CA GLY A 167 -4.11 -18.08 -13.38
C GLY A 167 -5.45 -17.33 -13.44
N ALA A 168 -6.15 -17.53 -14.54
CA ALA A 168 -7.48 -16.98 -14.81
C ALA A 168 -8.45 -17.10 -13.63
N GLY A 169 -9.15 -16.00 -13.36
CA GLY A 169 -10.13 -15.90 -12.31
C GLY A 169 -11.16 -17.03 -12.27
N ASP A 170 -11.33 -17.59 -11.10
CA ASP A 170 -12.58 -18.25 -10.75
C ASP A 170 -13.35 -17.37 -9.74
N ARG A 171 -14.31 -16.65 -10.30
CA ARG A 171 -15.38 -16.05 -9.51
C ARG A 171 -16.37 -17.18 -9.19
N GLY A 172 -16.04 -18.00 -8.21
CA GLY A 172 -16.92 -19.04 -7.66
C GLY A 172 -17.98 -18.42 -6.76
N ASN A 173 -19.10 -18.23 -7.36
CA ASN A 173 -20.49 -18.45 -6.95
C ASN A 173 -20.69 -18.84 -5.47
N ALA A 174 -21.31 -17.94 -4.73
CA ALA A 174 -21.95 -18.24 -3.46
C ALA A 174 -23.20 -19.07 -3.74
N GLU A 175 -23.16 -20.36 -3.47
CA GLU A 175 -24.38 -21.18 -3.30
C GLU A 175 -24.51 -21.56 -1.83
N SER A 176 -25.55 -20.95 -1.27
CA SER A 176 -26.24 -21.38 -0.07
C SER A 176 -26.71 -22.81 -0.23
N ASN A 177 -26.39 -23.69 0.68
CA ASN A 177 -27.21 -24.88 0.87
C ASN A 177 -27.48 -25.07 2.35
N ASP A 178 -28.77 -24.95 2.61
CA ASP A 178 -29.47 -25.24 3.84
C ASP A 178 -29.80 -26.74 3.94
N ALA A 179 -30.05 -27.18 5.13
CA ALA A 179 -30.86 -28.33 5.58
C ALA A 179 -30.18 -29.64 5.97
N SER A 180 -30.17 -29.76 7.26
CA SER A 180 -30.91 -30.81 8.02
C SER A 180 -30.49 -32.27 7.93
N GLY A 181 -30.31 -32.81 9.13
CA GLY A 181 -30.89 -34.11 9.44
C GLY A 181 -29.99 -35.20 9.98
N GLY A 182 -30.14 -35.49 11.28
CA GLY A 182 -30.36 -36.86 11.74
C GLY A 182 -29.09 -37.64 12.13
N ASP A 183 -28.92 -37.76 13.37
CA ASP A 183 -29.32 -38.89 14.22
C ASP A 183 -28.29 -40.01 14.44
N GLU A 184 -28.05 -40.19 15.72
CA GLU A 184 -27.80 -41.43 16.48
C GLU A 184 -26.55 -42.31 16.23
N GLY A 185 -25.86 -42.58 17.35
CA GLY A 185 -25.39 -43.95 17.54
C GLY A 185 -24.05 -44.14 18.28
N ASN A 186 -24.08 -44.07 19.60
CA ASN A 186 -23.70 -45.10 20.55
C ASN A 186 -22.35 -45.86 20.43
N GLY A 187 -21.63 -45.92 21.57
CA GLY A 187 -20.77 -47.08 21.86
C GLY A 187 -19.36 -46.76 22.35
N SER A 188 -19.19 -46.48 23.58
CA SER A 188 -18.79 -47.34 24.70
C SER A 188 -17.38 -47.96 24.68
N ARG A 189 -16.69 -47.76 25.79
CA ARG A 189 -15.60 -48.55 26.47
C ARG A 189 -14.22 -48.37 25.87
N GLY A 190 -13.19 -48.06 26.59
CA GLY A 190 -12.80 -48.48 27.93
C GLY A 190 -11.34 -48.88 27.82
N GLY A 191 -10.52 -48.53 28.77
CA GLY A 191 -9.20 -49.09 28.89
C GLY A 191 -8.20 -48.10 29.51
N ALA A 192 -8.16 -48.17 30.82
CA ALA A 192 -7.02 -47.74 31.62
C ALA A 192 -5.84 -48.67 31.34
N ASP A 193 -4.64 -48.17 31.37
CA ASP A 193 -3.58 -48.87 32.08
C ASP A 193 -2.41 -47.94 32.43
N ASP A 194 -1.92 -48.19 33.57
CA ASP A 194 -0.86 -47.61 34.36
C ASP A 194 0.56 -47.81 33.79
N GLY A 195 1.50 -47.05 34.36
CA GLY A 195 2.92 -47.35 34.30
C GLY A 195 3.75 -46.10 34.33
N ASP A 196 4.03 -45.47 35.35
CA ASP A 196 5.03 -45.59 36.45
C ASP A 196 6.43 -45.98 35.96
N ASP A 197 7.32 -45.19 36.36
CA ASP A 197 8.67 -45.41 36.87
C ASP A 197 9.82 -44.56 36.26
N HIS A 198 10.34 -43.72 37.08
CA HIS A 198 11.67 -43.50 37.71
C HIS A 198 12.96 -43.27 36.85
N HIS A 199 13.68 -42.31 37.42
CA HIS A 199 15.16 -42.16 37.56
C HIS A 199 15.92 -41.62 36.32
N ASP A 200 16.77 -40.69 36.45
CA ASP A 200 17.77 -40.10 37.37
C ASP A 200 18.06 -38.66 36.95
#